data_79b2ca8b11b7da8aea67617151123897
#
_entry.id   79b2ca8b11b7da8aea67617151123897
#
_cell.length_a   1.000
_cell.length_b   1.000
_cell.length_c   1.000
_cell.angle_alpha   90.00
_cell.angle_beta   90.00
_cell.angle_gamma   90.00
#
_symmetry.space_group_name_H-M   'P 1'
#
loop_
_entity.id
_entity.type
_entity.pdbx_description
1 polymer ?
#
loop_
_entity_poly.entity_id
_entity_poly.type
_entity_poly.pdbx_seq_one_letter_code
_entity_poly.pdbx_strand_id
1 'polypeptide(L)'
;MKKAAFLRNALGVIFLATINVVLSTSPPVAAQTIKTLPWVSEAPGEFVRLIDRGNVRMVIEDDLVKKADKQALTLFKFVVAYDFKYRHQSLGYDRETNTWQSKIAAWMDQPKIKIEHEICLKSDFQPAAPWESKLLLHEFDHVAVSSDPRILKIMKWVLQQRREWTGKWVQPNPPSEQDIRIAILDSITTEVKALEKLVQMQYDILDKESLQGTVEIEARTSFFKGLYSIEGIEKCKYALPPSMREFVKQKISIPSVLKEVETHYLFLPP
;
A
#
# COMPACT_ATOMS: atom_id res chain seq x y z
N MET A 1 3.71 47.50 -41.85
CA MET A 1 4.36 46.80 -40.70
C MET A 1 3.54 45.55 -40.42
N LYS A 2 4.04 44.37 -40.83
CA LYS A 2 3.36 43.08 -40.68
C LYS A 2 3.85 42.44 -39.39
N LYS A 3 2.96 42.20 -38.39
CA LYS A 3 3.25 41.41 -37.19
C LYS A 3 3.27 39.92 -37.60
N ALA A 4 4.43 39.30 -37.55
CA ALA A 4 4.57 37.87 -37.66
C ALA A 4 4.15 37.20 -36.38
N ALA A 5 3.06 36.43 -36.40
CA ALA A 5 2.64 35.58 -35.33
C ALA A 5 3.55 34.36 -35.26
N PHE A 6 4.34 34.23 -34.24
CA PHE A 6 5.18 33.07 -33.93
C PHE A 6 4.31 31.97 -33.30
N LEU A 7 3.79 31.07 -34.14
CA LEU A 7 3.22 29.80 -33.62
C LEU A 7 4.38 28.93 -33.12
N ARG A 8 4.61 28.90 -31.79
CA ARG A 8 5.44 27.89 -31.15
C ARG A 8 4.65 26.59 -31.07
N ASN A 9 4.92 25.68 -32.00
CA ASN A 9 4.51 24.29 -31.90
C ASN A 9 5.14 23.67 -30.63
N ALA A 10 4.34 23.48 -29.58
CA ALA A 10 4.72 22.70 -28.42
C ALA A 10 4.69 21.21 -28.84
N LEU A 11 5.82 20.67 -29.31
CA LEU A 11 6.00 19.24 -29.46
C LEU A 11 5.96 18.60 -28.07
N GLY A 12 4.83 18.00 -27.74
CA GLY A 12 4.73 17.14 -26.56
C GLY A 12 5.51 15.85 -26.80
N VAL A 13 6.61 15.68 -26.10
CA VAL A 13 7.39 14.46 -26.14
C VAL A 13 6.70 13.41 -25.27
N ILE A 14 6.36 12.25 -25.86
CA ILE A 14 5.81 11.08 -25.15
C ILE A 14 6.97 10.15 -24.85
N PHE A 15 7.29 9.94 -23.57
CA PHE A 15 8.26 8.95 -23.15
C PHE A 15 7.58 7.76 -22.48
N LEU A 16 8.02 6.56 -22.85
CA LEU A 16 7.71 5.28 -22.20
C LEU A 16 8.89 4.90 -21.30
N ALA A 17 8.65 4.74 -20.02
CA ALA A 17 9.67 4.28 -19.10
C ALA A 17 9.15 3.15 -18.23
N THR A 18 9.90 2.05 -18.19
CA THR A 18 9.68 0.94 -17.29
C THR A 18 10.57 1.13 -16.07
N ILE A 19 9.99 1.37 -14.91
CA ILE A 19 10.72 1.47 -13.65
C ILE A 19 10.06 0.51 -12.66
N ASN A 20 10.85 -0.43 -12.16
CA ASN A 20 10.48 -1.25 -11.01
C ASN A 20 10.83 -0.45 -9.75
N VAL A 21 9.84 0.14 -9.10
CA VAL A 21 10.03 0.79 -7.80
C VAL A 21 9.46 -0.12 -6.73
N VAL A 22 10.34 -0.61 -5.89
CA VAL A 22 9.96 -1.24 -4.64
C VAL A 22 9.82 -0.12 -3.62
N LEU A 23 8.58 0.28 -3.35
CA LEU A 23 8.28 1.21 -2.26
C LEU A 23 8.31 0.41 -0.96
N SER A 24 9.47 0.35 -0.33
CA SER A 24 9.61 -0.22 1.01
C SER A 24 9.79 0.93 1.99
N THR A 25 8.88 1.04 2.95
CA THR A 25 9.01 1.96 4.07
C THR A 25 9.87 1.39 5.20
N SER A 26 10.20 0.10 5.10
CA SER A 26 11.12 -0.58 6.02
C SER A 26 12.52 -0.62 5.39
N PRO A 27 13.60 -0.43 6.17
CA PRO A 27 14.95 -0.66 5.66
C PRO A 27 15.07 -2.10 5.14
N PRO A 28 15.87 -2.34 4.09
CA PRO A 28 16.08 -3.69 3.60
C PRO A 28 16.60 -4.52 4.76
N VAL A 29 15.80 -5.47 5.21
CA VAL A 29 16.24 -6.49 6.17
C VAL A 29 17.38 -7.22 5.47
N ALA A 30 18.58 -7.13 6.02
CA ALA A 30 19.73 -7.88 5.53
C ALA A 30 19.29 -9.32 5.32
N ALA A 31 19.70 -9.93 4.20
CA ALA A 31 19.35 -11.30 3.86
C ALA A 31 19.92 -12.25 4.94
N GLN A 32 19.25 -12.33 6.08
CA GLN A 32 19.51 -13.34 7.08
C GLN A 32 19.05 -14.67 6.51
N THR A 33 19.79 -15.69 6.77
CA THR A 33 19.48 -17.08 6.37
C THR A 33 18.10 -17.41 6.94
N ILE A 34 17.07 -17.44 6.09
CA ILE A 34 15.69 -17.69 6.48
C ILE A 34 15.67 -19.07 7.11
N LYS A 35 15.53 -19.14 8.42
CA LYS A 35 15.25 -20.38 9.11
C LYS A 35 13.81 -20.74 8.79
N THR A 36 13.62 -21.61 7.82
CA THR A 36 12.30 -22.14 7.49
C THR A 36 11.77 -22.84 8.73
N LEU A 37 10.65 -22.37 9.25
CA LEU A 37 10.00 -23.00 10.39
C LEU A 37 9.40 -24.34 9.90
N PRO A 38 9.82 -25.50 10.44
CA PRO A 38 9.47 -26.79 9.87
C PRO A 38 7.97 -27.07 9.82
N TRP A 39 7.19 -26.51 10.74
CA TRP A 39 5.73 -26.67 10.79
C TRP A 39 4.96 -25.83 9.77
N VAL A 40 5.59 -24.90 9.06
CA VAL A 40 4.91 -24.07 8.04
C VAL A 40 4.38 -24.91 6.88
N SER A 41 5.07 -25.99 6.53
CA SER A 41 4.62 -26.91 5.47
C SER A 41 3.36 -27.70 5.84
N GLU A 42 2.96 -27.69 7.10
CA GLU A 42 1.78 -28.39 7.62
C GLU A 42 0.58 -27.43 7.83
N ALA A 43 0.60 -26.27 7.20
CA ALA A 43 -0.44 -25.27 7.34
C ALA A 43 -1.82 -25.82 6.93
N PRO A 44 -2.87 -25.66 7.75
CA PRO A 44 -4.23 -25.95 7.37
C PRO A 44 -4.67 -25.15 6.13
N GLY A 45 -5.65 -25.67 5.37
CA GLY A 45 -6.01 -25.11 4.06
C GLY A 45 -6.45 -23.64 4.06
N GLU A 46 -7.08 -23.17 5.15
CA GLU A 46 -7.44 -21.77 5.37
C GLU A 46 -6.21 -20.86 5.48
N PHE A 47 -5.18 -21.30 6.19
CA PHE A 47 -3.90 -20.56 6.30
C PHE A 47 -3.13 -20.59 4.99
N VAL A 48 -3.11 -21.71 4.26
CA VAL A 48 -2.47 -21.79 2.94
C VAL A 48 -3.02 -20.71 2.02
N ARG A 49 -4.33 -20.49 2.01
CA ARG A 49 -4.95 -19.43 1.20
C ARG A 49 -4.51 -18.03 1.60
N LEU A 50 -4.37 -17.76 2.90
CA LEU A 50 -3.88 -16.46 3.38
C LEU A 50 -2.40 -16.28 3.08
N ILE A 51 -1.60 -17.34 3.23
CA ILE A 51 -0.16 -17.36 2.90
C ILE A 51 0.02 -17.03 1.41
N ASP A 52 -0.70 -17.73 0.53
CA ASP A 52 -0.57 -17.51 -0.91
C ASP A 52 -1.05 -16.12 -1.33
N ARG A 53 -2.23 -15.70 -0.86
CA ARG A 53 -2.81 -14.39 -1.19
C ARG A 53 -1.98 -13.23 -0.65
N GLY A 54 -1.50 -13.37 0.58
CA GLY A 54 -0.72 -12.35 1.28
C GLY A 54 0.77 -12.39 0.95
N ASN A 55 1.24 -13.38 0.17
CA ASN A 55 2.67 -13.66 -0.01
C ASN A 55 3.40 -13.65 1.34
N VAL A 56 2.90 -14.44 2.29
CA VAL A 56 3.36 -14.44 3.68
C VAL A 56 4.63 -15.24 3.83
N ARG A 57 5.60 -14.66 4.49
CA ARG A 57 6.81 -15.31 4.95
C ARG A 57 6.86 -15.24 6.49
N MET A 58 7.19 -16.33 7.13
CA MET A 58 7.39 -16.39 8.58
C MET A 58 8.88 -16.51 8.90
N VAL A 59 9.36 -15.67 9.81
CA VAL A 59 10.78 -15.56 10.16
C VAL A 59 10.97 -15.47 11.68
N ILE A 60 12.14 -15.85 12.14
CA ILE A 60 12.56 -15.62 13.53
C ILE A 60 13.33 -14.31 13.58
N GLU A 61 12.81 -13.32 14.31
CA GLU A 61 13.37 -11.98 14.41
C GLU A 61 13.23 -11.41 15.83
N ASP A 62 14.03 -11.95 16.75
CA ASP A 62 13.96 -11.59 18.18
C ASP A 62 14.16 -10.09 18.43
N ASP A 63 15.14 -9.48 17.78
CA ASP A 63 15.47 -8.07 18.03
C ASP A 63 14.36 -7.14 17.58
N LEU A 64 13.74 -7.41 16.43
CA LEU A 64 12.67 -6.61 15.89
C LEU A 64 11.42 -6.71 16.76
N VAL A 65 11.02 -7.94 17.14
CA VAL A 65 9.85 -8.20 17.98
C VAL A 65 10.04 -7.59 19.36
N LYS A 66 11.23 -7.74 19.97
CA LYS A 66 11.59 -7.14 21.25
C LYS A 66 11.55 -5.61 21.20
N LYS A 67 12.09 -5.00 20.12
CA LYS A 67 12.05 -3.54 19.95
C LYS A 67 10.64 -3.00 19.82
N ALA A 68 9.73 -3.77 19.24
CA ALA A 68 8.31 -3.43 19.15
C ALA A 68 7.53 -3.67 20.45
N ASP A 69 8.17 -4.24 21.49
CA ASP A 69 7.54 -4.65 22.75
C ASP A 69 6.35 -5.60 22.55
N LYS A 70 6.51 -6.55 21.62
CA LYS A 70 5.47 -7.52 21.25
C LYS A 70 5.96 -8.97 21.42
N GLN A 71 5.06 -9.93 21.26
CA GLN A 71 5.39 -11.36 21.21
C GLN A 71 5.60 -11.87 19.80
N ALA A 72 4.89 -11.27 18.85
CA ALA A 72 5.06 -11.43 17.40
C ALA A 72 4.76 -10.10 16.71
N LEU A 73 5.05 -10.00 15.42
CA LEU A 73 4.83 -8.79 14.66
C LEU A 73 4.59 -9.11 13.18
N THR A 74 3.49 -8.66 12.63
CA THR A 74 3.24 -8.71 11.17
C THR A 74 3.64 -7.40 10.51
N LEU A 75 4.56 -7.49 9.56
CA LEU A 75 4.95 -6.41 8.67
C LEU A 75 4.31 -6.64 7.31
N PHE A 76 3.97 -5.56 6.62
CA PHE A 76 3.51 -5.62 5.24
C PHE A 76 4.16 -4.54 4.40
N LYS A 77 4.21 -4.76 3.08
CA LYS A 77 4.60 -3.76 2.09
C LYS A 77 3.81 -3.92 0.81
N PHE A 78 3.52 -2.82 0.15
CA PHE A 78 3.01 -2.83 -1.21
C PHE A 78 4.16 -2.88 -2.20
N VAL A 79 4.12 -3.84 -3.10
CA VAL A 79 5.06 -3.96 -4.23
C VAL A 79 4.28 -3.59 -5.49
N VAL A 80 4.66 -2.47 -6.10
CA VAL A 80 3.99 -1.96 -7.29
C VAL A 80 4.97 -2.01 -8.46
N ALA A 81 4.65 -2.80 -9.48
CA ALA A 81 5.34 -2.78 -10.76
C ALA A 81 4.46 -2.07 -11.78
N TYR A 82 5.01 -1.07 -12.44
CA TYR A 82 4.25 -0.23 -13.35
C TYR A 82 5.11 0.40 -14.44
N ASP A 83 4.45 0.69 -15.56
CA ASP A 83 4.93 1.61 -16.57
C ASP A 83 4.12 2.89 -16.47
N PHE A 84 4.78 4.03 -16.33
CA PHE A 84 4.07 5.29 -16.39
C PHE A 84 4.39 6.05 -17.66
N LYS A 85 3.36 6.69 -18.19
CA LYS A 85 3.44 7.63 -19.29
C LYS A 85 3.26 9.03 -18.74
N TYR A 86 3.96 10.00 -19.31
CA TYR A 86 3.78 11.38 -18.92
C TYR A 86 3.95 12.33 -20.08
N ARG A 87 3.41 13.53 -19.88
CA ARG A 87 3.66 14.70 -20.71
C ARG A 87 4.02 15.85 -19.78
N HIS A 88 4.92 16.69 -20.24
CA HIS A 88 5.21 17.92 -19.54
C HIS A 88 5.30 19.09 -20.48
N GLN A 89 5.01 20.28 -19.97
CA GLN A 89 5.13 21.54 -20.67
C GLN A 89 5.85 22.52 -19.74
N SER A 90 7.03 22.98 -20.13
CA SER A 90 7.73 24.03 -19.41
C SER A 90 6.89 25.32 -19.40
N LEU A 91 6.67 25.90 -18.24
CA LEU A 91 6.02 27.20 -18.04
C LEU A 91 7.07 28.31 -17.91
N GLY A 92 8.34 27.97 -17.77
CA GLY A 92 9.44 28.91 -17.61
C GLY A 92 9.82 29.15 -16.14
N TYR A 93 10.63 30.17 -15.93
CA TYR A 93 11.07 30.58 -14.63
C TYR A 93 10.14 31.66 -14.05
N ASP A 94 9.60 31.37 -12.88
CA ASP A 94 8.78 32.29 -12.10
C ASP A 94 9.67 33.08 -11.14
N ARG A 95 9.80 34.38 -11.38
CA ARG A 95 10.64 35.28 -10.59
C ARG A 95 10.06 35.58 -9.19
N GLU A 96 8.75 35.50 -9.03
CA GLU A 96 8.08 35.77 -7.74
C GLU A 96 8.35 34.65 -6.74
N THR A 97 8.28 33.40 -7.22
CA THR A 97 8.52 32.20 -6.40
C THR A 97 9.94 31.69 -6.47
N ASN A 98 10.80 32.28 -7.34
CA ASN A 98 12.18 31.84 -7.59
C ASN A 98 12.24 30.37 -7.99
N THR A 99 11.33 29.90 -8.85
CA THR A 99 11.22 28.50 -9.26
C THR A 99 11.05 28.33 -10.76
N TRP A 100 11.62 27.26 -11.29
CA TRP A 100 11.24 26.72 -12.58
C TRP A 100 9.91 26.00 -12.44
N GLN A 101 9.02 26.16 -13.41
CA GLN A 101 7.70 25.53 -13.37
C GLN A 101 7.46 24.70 -14.63
N SER A 102 6.82 23.56 -14.45
CA SER A 102 6.33 22.73 -15.56
C SER A 102 4.96 22.15 -15.22
N LYS A 103 4.03 22.22 -16.15
CA LYS A 103 2.78 21.48 -16.09
C LYS A 103 3.06 20.04 -16.46
N ILE A 104 2.73 19.10 -15.57
CA ILE A 104 2.96 17.67 -15.74
C ILE A 104 1.60 16.97 -15.77
N ALA A 105 1.45 16.02 -16.69
CA ALA A 105 0.36 15.06 -16.71
C ALA A 105 0.97 13.65 -16.75
N ALA A 106 0.64 12.82 -15.77
CA ALA A 106 1.14 11.44 -15.68
C ALA A 106 -0.01 10.46 -15.46
N TRP A 107 0.14 9.24 -15.99
CA TRP A 107 -0.80 8.13 -15.80
C TRP A 107 -0.08 6.79 -15.92
N MET A 108 -0.68 5.75 -15.35
CA MET A 108 -0.18 4.38 -15.41
C MET A 108 -1.16 3.48 -16.15
N ASP A 109 -0.61 2.62 -16.98
CA ASP A 109 -1.36 1.56 -17.65
C ASP A 109 -1.18 0.25 -16.86
N GLN A 110 -2.27 -0.33 -16.39
CA GLN A 110 -2.33 -1.66 -15.78
C GLN A 110 -1.25 -1.94 -14.71
N PRO A 111 -1.18 -1.15 -13.62
CA PRO A 111 -0.23 -1.41 -12.55
C PRO A 111 -0.44 -2.81 -11.96
N LYS A 112 0.66 -3.55 -11.80
CA LYS A 112 0.67 -4.83 -11.10
C LYS A 112 0.98 -4.56 -9.63
N ILE A 113 0.06 -4.97 -8.77
CA ILE A 113 0.14 -4.72 -7.33
C ILE A 113 0.20 -6.06 -6.62
N LYS A 114 1.17 -6.20 -5.73
CA LYS A 114 1.28 -7.29 -4.76
C LYS A 114 1.35 -6.70 -3.36
N ILE A 115 0.89 -7.48 -2.39
CA ILE A 115 1.19 -7.22 -0.99
C ILE A 115 2.10 -8.36 -0.54
N GLU A 116 3.17 -8.04 0.15
CA GLU A 116 4.06 -9.01 0.77
C GLU A 116 4.02 -8.82 2.27
N HIS A 117 3.97 -9.93 3.00
CA HIS A 117 3.93 -9.94 4.46
C HIS A 117 5.10 -10.71 5.02
N GLU A 118 5.53 -10.26 6.18
CA GLU A 118 6.50 -10.96 7.00
C GLU A 118 5.95 -11.05 8.43
N ILE A 119 5.70 -12.27 8.89
CA ILE A 119 5.35 -12.54 10.28
C ILE A 119 6.64 -12.84 11.02
N CYS A 120 7.05 -11.92 11.89
CA CYS A 120 8.23 -12.02 12.74
C CYS A 120 7.83 -12.67 14.07
N LEU A 121 8.47 -13.78 14.40
CA LEU A 121 8.25 -14.54 15.63
C LEU A 121 9.52 -14.53 16.46
N LYS A 122 9.38 -14.71 17.78
CA LYS A 122 10.52 -14.94 18.67
C LYS A 122 11.05 -16.36 18.52
N SER A 123 12.32 -16.56 18.82
CA SER A 123 12.98 -17.87 18.77
C SER A 123 12.42 -18.87 19.80
N ASP A 124 11.82 -18.36 20.88
CA ASP A 124 11.14 -19.14 21.91
C ASP A 124 9.68 -19.48 21.57
N PHE A 125 9.16 -19.03 20.43
CA PHE A 125 7.83 -19.39 19.94
C PHE A 125 7.82 -20.86 19.50
N GLN A 126 7.44 -21.75 20.39
CA GLN A 126 7.37 -23.21 20.19
C GLN A 126 6.08 -23.79 20.77
N PRO A 127 4.90 -23.38 20.27
CA PRO A 127 3.64 -23.95 20.74
C PRO A 127 3.50 -25.40 20.27
N ALA A 128 2.85 -26.25 21.10
CA ALA A 128 2.57 -27.64 20.76
C ALA A 128 1.72 -27.78 19.49
N ALA A 129 0.82 -26.85 19.25
CA ALA A 129 0.00 -26.74 18.04
C ALA A 129 0.10 -25.31 17.47
N PRO A 130 1.08 -25.02 16.61
CA PRO A 130 1.34 -23.67 16.10
C PRO A 130 0.11 -23.03 15.46
N TRP A 131 -0.65 -23.78 14.68
CA TRP A 131 -1.81 -23.31 13.96
C TRP A 131 -3.07 -23.07 14.81
N GLU A 132 -3.04 -23.51 16.08
CA GLU A 132 -4.07 -23.23 17.09
C GLU A 132 -3.65 -22.10 18.05
N SER A 133 -2.45 -21.57 17.87
CA SER A 133 -1.93 -20.49 18.72
C SER A 133 -2.68 -19.19 18.49
N LYS A 134 -3.30 -18.64 19.54
CA LYS A 134 -3.99 -17.34 19.47
C LYS A 134 -3.08 -16.23 18.95
N LEU A 135 -1.79 -16.25 19.30
CA LEU A 135 -0.82 -15.29 18.82
C LEU A 135 -0.65 -15.40 17.30
N LEU A 136 -0.46 -16.61 16.76
CA LEU A 136 -0.30 -16.81 15.33
C LEU A 136 -1.59 -16.47 14.55
N LEU A 137 -2.75 -16.84 15.09
CA LEU A 137 -4.06 -16.46 14.55
C LEU A 137 -4.19 -14.94 14.43
N HIS A 138 -3.79 -14.21 15.47
CA HIS A 138 -3.81 -12.75 15.47
C HIS A 138 -2.88 -12.14 14.41
N GLU A 139 -1.68 -12.69 14.22
CA GLU A 139 -0.79 -12.23 13.15
C GLU A 139 -1.39 -12.49 11.76
N PHE A 140 -2.10 -13.59 11.56
CA PHE A 140 -2.84 -13.83 10.33
C PHE A 140 -4.06 -12.92 10.16
N ASP A 141 -4.63 -12.41 11.24
CA ASP A 141 -5.66 -11.36 11.18
C ASP A 141 -5.10 -10.06 10.59
N HIS A 142 -3.87 -9.68 10.95
CA HIS A 142 -3.17 -8.56 10.31
C HIS A 142 -2.98 -8.81 8.82
N VAL A 143 -2.58 -10.02 8.40
CA VAL A 143 -2.47 -10.39 6.98
C VAL A 143 -3.82 -10.24 6.28
N ALA A 144 -4.91 -10.71 6.89
CA ALA A 144 -6.24 -10.58 6.33
C ALA A 144 -6.70 -9.13 6.17
N VAL A 145 -6.39 -8.27 7.15
CA VAL A 145 -6.69 -6.84 7.11
C VAL A 145 -5.95 -6.15 5.96
N SER A 146 -4.65 -6.33 5.81
CA SER A 146 -3.86 -5.68 4.76
C SER A 146 -4.11 -6.24 3.36
N SER A 147 -4.48 -7.53 3.26
CA SER A 147 -4.84 -8.18 1.99
C SER A 147 -6.32 -8.07 1.62
N ASP A 148 -7.09 -7.23 2.29
CA ASP A 148 -8.50 -6.98 1.98
C ASP A 148 -8.65 -6.54 0.51
N PRO A 149 -9.58 -7.13 -0.25
CA PRO A 149 -9.78 -6.79 -1.66
C PRO A 149 -10.06 -5.31 -1.92
N ARG A 150 -10.66 -4.60 -0.96
CA ARG A 150 -10.95 -3.16 -1.06
C ARG A 150 -9.67 -2.34 -1.13
N ILE A 151 -8.65 -2.71 -0.36
CA ILE A 151 -7.35 -2.04 -0.36
C ILE A 151 -6.67 -2.15 -1.72
N LEU A 152 -6.63 -3.35 -2.30
CA LEU A 152 -6.07 -3.56 -3.64
C LEU A 152 -6.84 -2.78 -4.72
N LYS A 153 -8.17 -2.71 -4.61
CA LYS A 153 -9.00 -1.95 -5.54
C LYS A 153 -8.78 -0.43 -5.41
N ILE A 154 -8.68 0.09 -4.20
CA ILE A 154 -8.34 1.50 -3.96
C ILE A 154 -6.97 1.80 -4.57
N MET A 155 -5.96 0.99 -4.27
CA MET A 155 -4.61 1.16 -4.80
C MET A 155 -4.61 1.17 -6.33
N LYS A 156 -5.23 0.16 -6.94
CA LYS A 156 -5.29 0.05 -8.41
C LYS A 156 -5.97 1.26 -9.03
N TRP A 157 -7.10 1.68 -8.47
CA TRP A 157 -7.83 2.84 -8.97
C TRP A 157 -7.01 4.12 -8.85
N VAL A 158 -6.40 4.35 -7.69
CA VAL A 158 -5.55 5.51 -7.43
C VAL A 158 -4.38 5.56 -8.42
N LEU A 159 -3.69 4.45 -8.64
CA LEU A 159 -2.56 4.38 -9.55
C LEU A 159 -2.95 4.61 -11.02
N GLN A 160 -4.15 4.23 -11.41
CA GLN A 160 -4.67 4.41 -12.77
C GLN A 160 -5.18 5.82 -13.06
N GLN A 161 -5.40 6.66 -12.02
CA GLN A 161 -5.87 8.03 -12.26
C GLN A 161 -4.83 8.85 -13.02
N ARG A 162 -5.32 9.62 -13.98
CA ARG A 162 -4.50 10.66 -14.60
C ARG A 162 -4.29 11.79 -13.60
N ARG A 163 -3.03 12.10 -13.34
CA ARG A 163 -2.60 13.17 -12.44
C ARG A 163 -2.13 14.34 -13.26
N GLU A 164 -2.62 15.52 -12.91
CA GLU A 164 -2.14 16.77 -13.50
C GLU A 164 -1.78 17.75 -12.38
N TRP A 165 -0.57 18.27 -12.42
CA TRP A 165 -0.12 19.27 -11.46
C TRP A 165 0.96 20.17 -12.05
N THR A 166 1.28 21.26 -11.35
CA THR A 166 2.44 22.10 -11.66
C THR A 166 3.59 21.73 -10.73
N GLY A 167 4.63 21.12 -11.29
CA GLY A 167 5.90 20.91 -10.58
C GLY A 167 6.65 22.23 -10.47
N LYS A 168 7.34 22.41 -9.32
CA LYS A 168 8.17 23.58 -9.01
C LYS A 168 9.53 23.14 -8.53
N TRP A 169 10.59 23.74 -9.09
CA TRP A 169 11.97 23.40 -8.78
C TRP A 169 12.77 24.65 -8.43
N VAL A 170 13.36 24.67 -7.23
CA VAL A 170 14.27 25.72 -6.78
C VAL A 170 15.68 25.32 -7.18
N GLN A 171 16.08 25.66 -8.41
CA GLN A 171 17.41 25.35 -8.95
C GLN A 171 17.79 26.34 -10.05
N PRO A 172 19.09 26.48 -10.37
CA PRO A 172 19.56 27.49 -11.34
C PRO A 172 19.13 27.20 -12.78
N ASN A 173 18.89 25.94 -13.11
CA ASN A 173 18.56 25.51 -14.47
C ASN A 173 17.13 24.93 -14.55
N PRO A 174 16.51 24.87 -15.74
CA PRO A 174 15.26 24.17 -15.95
C PRO A 174 15.35 22.71 -15.47
N PRO A 175 14.22 22.11 -14.96
CA PRO A 175 14.21 20.73 -14.53
C PRO A 175 14.59 19.80 -15.69
N SER A 176 15.46 18.86 -15.40
CA SER A 176 15.80 17.77 -16.30
C SER A 176 14.65 16.76 -16.41
N GLU A 177 14.73 15.86 -17.36
CA GLU A 177 13.79 14.74 -17.46
C GLU A 177 13.80 13.88 -16.19
N GLN A 178 14.96 13.69 -15.57
CA GLN A 178 15.10 12.96 -14.32
C GLN A 178 14.40 13.66 -13.15
N ASP A 179 14.47 14.99 -13.06
CA ASP A 179 13.76 15.76 -12.03
C ASP A 179 12.24 15.60 -12.17
N ILE A 180 11.73 15.59 -13.39
CA ILE A 180 10.32 15.38 -13.68
C ILE A 180 9.89 13.97 -13.29
N ARG A 181 10.70 12.95 -13.59
CA ARG A 181 10.44 11.56 -13.21
C ARG A 181 10.40 11.40 -11.69
N ILE A 182 11.35 11.99 -10.97
CA ILE A 182 11.37 11.98 -9.51
C ILE A 182 10.09 12.61 -8.96
N ALA A 183 9.65 13.76 -9.47
CA ALA A 183 8.42 14.40 -9.02
C ALA A 183 7.17 13.53 -9.26
N ILE A 184 7.14 12.76 -10.35
CA ILE A 184 6.06 11.79 -10.61
C ILE A 184 6.09 10.67 -9.57
N LEU A 185 7.27 10.10 -9.32
CA LEU A 185 7.46 9.04 -8.33
C LEU A 185 7.08 9.48 -6.92
N ASP A 186 7.45 10.69 -6.54
CA ASP A 186 7.09 11.27 -5.24
C ASP A 186 5.58 11.44 -5.07
N SER A 187 4.89 11.88 -6.13
CA SER A 187 3.42 11.97 -6.14
C SER A 187 2.77 10.60 -5.92
N ILE A 188 3.25 9.56 -6.60
CA ILE A 188 2.76 8.19 -6.46
C ILE A 188 3.04 7.66 -5.07
N THR A 189 4.28 7.82 -4.60
CA THR A 189 4.72 7.38 -3.28
C THR A 189 3.87 7.99 -2.16
N THR A 190 3.50 9.26 -2.30
CA THR A 190 2.64 9.95 -1.33
C THR A 190 1.28 9.28 -1.20
N GLU A 191 0.67 8.88 -2.30
CA GLU A 191 -0.63 8.19 -2.28
C GLU A 191 -0.51 6.76 -1.74
N VAL A 192 0.55 6.02 -2.10
CA VAL A 192 0.81 4.69 -1.55
C VAL A 192 1.00 4.75 -0.04
N LYS A 193 1.81 5.69 0.46
CA LYS A 193 2.01 5.92 1.90
C LYS A 193 0.72 6.29 2.63
N ALA A 194 -0.18 7.04 1.97
CA ALA A 194 -1.48 7.34 2.57
C ALA A 194 -2.32 6.07 2.75
N LEU A 195 -2.26 5.13 1.81
CA LEU A 195 -2.96 3.85 1.94
C LEU A 195 -2.30 2.93 2.97
N GLU A 196 -0.96 2.87 3.01
CA GLU A 196 -0.22 2.15 4.07
C GLU A 196 -0.62 2.64 5.45
N LYS A 197 -0.74 3.97 5.61
CA LYS A 197 -1.18 4.54 6.88
C LYS A 197 -2.61 4.15 7.24
N LEU A 198 -3.53 4.08 6.28
CA LEU A 198 -4.89 3.58 6.53
C LEU A 198 -4.85 2.13 7.02
N VAL A 199 -4.07 1.26 6.37
CA VAL A 199 -3.92 -0.14 6.80
C VAL A 199 -3.34 -0.21 8.20
N GLN A 200 -2.31 0.58 8.52
CA GLN A 200 -1.72 0.61 9.87
C GLN A 200 -2.75 1.02 10.94
N MET A 201 -3.61 1.99 10.65
CA MET A 201 -4.66 2.38 11.59
C MET A 201 -5.70 1.27 11.81
N GLN A 202 -5.96 0.45 10.80
CA GLN A 202 -6.82 -0.73 10.97
C GLN A 202 -6.13 -1.83 11.79
N TYR A 203 -4.81 -1.94 11.68
CA TYR A 203 -4.01 -2.80 12.56
C TYR A 203 -4.12 -2.35 14.03
N ASP A 204 -3.99 -1.04 14.27
CA ASP A 204 -4.12 -0.48 15.63
C ASP A 204 -5.52 -0.73 16.24
N ILE A 205 -6.57 -0.70 15.41
CA ILE A 205 -7.93 -1.06 15.83
C ILE A 205 -8.03 -2.55 16.14
N LEU A 206 -7.47 -3.41 15.29
CA LEU A 206 -7.43 -4.85 15.52
C LEU A 206 -6.69 -5.18 16.83
N ASP A 207 -5.50 -4.62 17.02
CA ASP A 207 -4.69 -4.80 18.23
C ASP A 207 -5.46 -4.42 19.50
N LYS A 208 -6.18 -3.30 19.44
CA LYS A 208 -7.00 -2.80 20.54
C LYS A 208 -8.18 -3.71 20.86
N GLU A 209 -8.94 -4.11 19.86
CA GLU A 209 -10.16 -4.94 20.04
C GLU A 209 -9.81 -6.37 20.47
N SER A 210 -8.69 -6.91 20.00
CA SER A 210 -8.22 -8.25 20.38
C SER A 210 -7.30 -8.26 21.61
N LEU A 211 -7.00 -7.09 22.21
CA LEU A 211 -5.97 -6.93 23.23
C LEU A 211 -4.66 -7.62 22.81
N GLN A 212 -4.19 -7.32 21.60
CA GLN A 212 -3.00 -7.90 20.96
C GLN A 212 -3.09 -9.45 20.84
N GLY A 213 -4.25 -9.94 20.45
CA GLY A 213 -4.48 -11.37 20.24
C GLY A 213 -4.74 -12.20 21.50
N THR A 214 -4.89 -11.57 22.65
CA THR A 214 -5.21 -12.28 23.89
C THR A 214 -6.69 -12.59 24.07
N VAL A 215 -7.56 -11.80 23.43
CA VAL A 215 -9.02 -11.90 23.49
C VAL A 215 -9.59 -12.15 22.08
N GLU A 216 -10.58 -13.04 22.01
CA GLU A 216 -11.31 -13.27 20.77
C GLU A 216 -12.23 -12.09 20.44
N ILE A 217 -12.27 -11.72 19.18
CA ILE A 217 -13.12 -10.63 18.69
C ILE A 217 -14.54 -11.16 18.51
N GLU A 218 -15.49 -10.58 19.26
CA GLU A 218 -16.90 -10.87 19.06
C GLU A 218 -17.36 -10.53 17.63
N ALA A 219 -18.22 -11.38 17.07
CA ALA A 219 -18.72 -11.20 15.70
C ALA A 219 -17.61 -10.93 14.65
N ARG A 220 -16.52 -11.67 14.76
CA ARG A 220 -15.24 -11.50 14.03
C ARG A 220 -15.41 -11.17 12.54
N THR A 221 -16.24 -11.91 11.84
CA THR A 221 -16.52 -11.66 10.40
C THR A 221 -17.13 -10.26 10.17
N SER A 222 -18.06 -9.84 11.02
CA SER A 222 -18.67 -8.50 10.92
C SER A 222 -17.68 -7.40 11.26
N PHE A 223 -16.81 -7.62 12.22
CA PHE A 223 -15.71 -6.71 12.58
C PHE A 223 -14.81 -6.47 11.36
N PHE A 224 -14.27 -7.51 10.74
CA PHE A 224 -13.39 -7.38 9.58
C PHE A 224 -14.09 -6.74 8.38
N LYS A 225 -15.34 -7.12 8.10
CA LYS A 225 -16.13 -6.47 7.03
C LYS A 225 -16.31 -4.97 7.31
N GLY A 226 -16.40 -4.59 8.58
CA GLY A 226 -16.55 -3.20 9.03
C GLY A 226 -15.32 -2.33 8.83
N LEU A 227 -14.10 -2.88 8.95
CA LEU A 227 -12.85 -2.10 8.97
C LEU A 227 -12.69 -1.14 7.79
N TYR A 228 -12.99 -1.59 6.58
CA TYR A 228 -12.91 -0.78 5.36
C TYR A 228 -14.28 -0.42 4.79
N SER A 229 -15.34 -0.43 5.61
CA SER A 229 -16.59 0.24 5.26
C SER A 229 -16.40 1.77 5.33
N ILE A 230 -17.36 2.53 4.79
CA ILE A 230 -17.32 3.99 4.88
C ILE A 230 -17.25 4.40 6.36
N GLU A 231 -18.10 3.84 7.20
CA GLU A 231 -18.16 4.11 8.63
C GLU A 231 -16.87 3.69 9.36
N GLY A 232 -16.28 2.55 8.98
CA GLY A 232 -15.03 2.06 9.55
C GLY A 232 -13.86 2.99 9.25
N ILE A 233 -13.77 3.47 8.02
CA ILE A 233 -12.74 4.43 7.60
C ILE A 233 -12.95 5.80 8.30
N GLU A 234 -14.19 6.26 8.43
CA GLU A 234 -14.49 7.51 9.12
C GLU A 234 -14.18 7.45 10.63
N LYS A 235 -14.43 6.30 11.26
CA LYS A 235 -14.06 6.07 12.67
C LYS A 235 -12.55 6.20 12.93
N CYS A 236 -11.71 5.89 11.96
CA CYS A 236 -10.26 6.06 12.08
C CYS A 236 -9.85 7.54 12.18
N LYS A 237 -10.75 8.50 11.91
CA LYS A 237 -10.45 9.94 11.82
C LYS A 237 -9.29 10.26 10.86
N TYR A 238 -9.03 9.39 9.91
CA TYR A 238 -7.98 9.56 8.92
C TYR A 238 -8.54 10.30 7.70
N ALA A 239 -7.95 11.44 7.41
CA ALA A 239 -8.29 12.20 6.22
C ALA A 239 -7.70 11.53 4.97
N LEU A 240 -8.49 10.67 4.34
CA LEU A 240 -8.10 10.10 3.05
C LEU A 240 -7.83 11.20 2.02
N PRO A 241 -6.80 11.04 1.17
CA PRO A 241 -6.63 11.87 -0.02
C PRO A 241 -7.93 11.96 -0.83
N PRO A 242 -8.22 13.10 -1.46
CA PRO A 242 -9.46 13.30 -2.22
C PRO A 242 -9.71 12.20 -3.26
N SER A 243 -8.66 11.76 -3.95
CA SER A 243 -8.70 10.66 -4.91
C SER A 243 -9.25 9.36 -4.29
N MET A 244 -8.72 8.94 -3.15
CA MET A 244 -9.15 7.73 -2.46
C MET A 244 -10.57 7.87 -1.90
N ARG A 245 -10.91 9.03 -1.35
CA ARG A 245 -12.24 9.31 -0.79
C ARG A 245 -13.33 9.16 -1.83
N GLU A 246 -13.09 9.63 -3.04
CA GLU A 246 -14.02 9.50 -4.16
C GLU A 246 -14.28 8.03 -4.50
N PHE A 247 -13.23 7.23 -4.61
CA PHE A 247 -13.36 5.79 -4.85
C PHE A 247 -14.14 5.09 -3.73
N VAL A 248 -13.79 5.36 -2.47
CA VAL A 248 -14.45 4.76 -1.31
C VAL A 248 -15.97 5.02 -1.36
N LYS A 249 -16.36 6.27 -1.57
CA LYS A 249 -17.79 6.63 -1.64
C LYS A 249 -18.54 5.94 -2.78
N GLN A 250 -17.90 5.78 -3.94
CA GLN A 250 -18.60 5.31 -5.14
C GLN A 250 -18.50 3.80 -5.37
N LYS A 251 -17.42 3.18 -4.95
CA LYS A 251 -17.04 1.84 -5.43
C LYS A 251 -16.87 0.79 -4.35
N ILE A 252 -16.63 1.17 -3.09
CA ILE A 252 -16.31 0.19 -2.05
C ILE A 252 -17.52 -0.67 -1.66
N SER A 253 -18.73 -0.12 -1.78
CA SER A 253 -20.00 -0.77 -1.40
C SER A 253 -20.72 -1.43 -2.56
N ILE A 254 -20.15 -1.52 -3.76
CA ILE A 254 -20.80 -2.19 -4.88
C ILE A 254 -20.88 -3.71 -4.64
N PRO A 255 -21.97 -4.40 -5.08
CA PRO A 255 -22.21 -5.80 -4.76
C PRO A 255 -21.06 -6.75 -5.11
N SER A 256 -20.38 -6.51 -6.24
CA SER A 256 -19.24 -7.35 -6.66
C SER A 256 -18.04 -7.23 -5.70
N VAL A 257 -17.76 -6.04 -5.16
CA VAL A 257 -16.70 -5.83 -4.16
C VAL A 257 -17.10 -6.47 -2.84
N LEU A 258 -18.34 -6.28 -2.39
CA LEU A 258 -18.83 -6.88 -1.15
C LEU A 258 -18.78 -8.40 -1.19
N LYS A 259 -19.11 -9.02 -2.34
CA LYS A 259 -18.97 -10.47 -2.52
C LYS A 259 -17.53 -10.95 -2.40
N GLU A 260 -16.57 -10.21 -2.97
CA GLU A 260 -15.16 -10.55 -2.82
C GLU A 260 -14.70 -10.42 -1.36
N VAL A 261 -15.13 -9.37 -0.66
CA VAL A 261 -14.87 -9.18 0.78
C VAL A 261 -15.47 -10.32 1.60
N GLU A 262 -16.70 -10.71 1.30
CA GLU A 262 -17.34 -11.85 1.96
C GLU A 262 -16.53 -13.13 1.78
N THR A 263 -16.14 -13.44 0.54
CA THR A 263 -15.31 -14.60 0.23
C THR A 263 -13.95 -14.52 0.93
N HIS A 264 -13.39 -13.31 1.05
CA HIS A 264 -12.08 -13.09 1.70
C HIS A 264 -12.11 -13.49 3.18
N TYR A 265 -13.15 -13.05 3.89
CA TYR A 265 -13.28 -13.28 5.33
C TYR A 265 -13.98 -14.59 5.74
N LEU A 266 -14.63 -15.27 4.80
CA LEU A 266 -15.21 -16.62 5.04
C LEU A 266 -14.15 -17.68 5.36
N PHE A 267 -12.90 -17.45 4.95
CA PHE A 267 -11.80 -18.39 5.11
C PHE A 267 -10.84 -18.01 6.24
N LEU A 268 -11.21 -17.06 7.08
CA LEU A 268 -10.46 -16.84 8.30
C LEU A 268 -10.70 -18.03 9.23
N PRO A 269 -9.64 -18.54 9.86
CA PRO A 269 -9.80 -19.54 10.91
C PRO A 269 -10.71 -19.01 12.01
N PRO A 270 -11.48 -19.89 12.63
CA PRO A 270 -12.42 -19.51 13.67
C PRO A 270 -11.77 -18.85 14.87
#